data_605388ec03cc372a20415076ca408874
#
_entry.id   605388ec03cc372a20415076ca408874
#
_cell.length_a   1.000
_cell.length_b   1.000
_cell.length_c   1.000
_cell.angle_alpha   90.00
_cell.angle_beta   90.00
_cell.angle_gamma   90.00
#
_symmetry.space_group_name_H-M   'P 1'
#
loop_
_entity.id
_entity.type
_entity.pdbx_description
1 polymer ?
#
loop_
_entity_poly.entity_id
_entity_poly.type
_entity_poly.pdbx_seq_one_letter_code
_entity_poly.pdbx_strand_id
1 'polypeptide(L)'
;MKHEALTAALAAYDIETQCILELKECFDPEAFSRAVELLADAPRIGTSGCGHSGIICQHFAHLMCCIERPARFISPAEAVHGATGFLQKGDVMVFASRGGKTKELLPIVDICKAKGVSIITVTENLESPLA
;
A
#
# COMPACT_ATOMS: atom_id res chain seq x y z
N MET A 1 19.70 12.92 -29.97
CA MET A 1 18.38 12.30 -29.63
C MET A 1 18.45 10.80 -29.35
N LYS A 2 18.73 9.92 -30.30
CA LYS A 2 18.75 8.46 -30.00
C LYS A 2 19.80 8.04 -28.97
N HIS A 3 20.99 8.66 -29.00
CA HIS A 3 22.07 8.35 -28.06
C HIS A 3 21.78 8.89 -26.65
N GLU A 4 21.20 10.07 -26.54
CA GLU A 4 20.79 10.69 -25.28
C GLU A 4 19.68 9.88 -24.59
N ALA A 5 18.69 9.39 -25.36
CA ALA A 5 17.62 8.56 -24.81
C ALA A 5 18.15 7.22 -24.27
N LEU A 6 19.12 6.60 -24.95
CA LEU A 6 19.77 5.39 -24.47
C LEU A 6 20.57 5.65 -23.19
N THR A 7 21.34 6.74 -23.17
CA THR A 7 22.11 7.14 -21.98
C THR A 7 21.19 7.38 -20.78
N ALA A 8 20.06 8.08 -20.99
CA ALA A 8 19.09 8.32 -19.93
C ALA A 8 18.42 7.01 -19.45
N ALA A 9 18.13 6.09 -20.34
CA ALA A 9 17.57 4.79 -19.98
C ALA A 9 18.55 3.95 -19.14
N LEU A 10 19.84 3.94 -19.50
CA LEU A 10 20.87 3.23 -18.72
C LEU A 10 21.05 3.86 -17.32
N ALA A 11 21.06 5.20 -17.27
CA ALA A 11 21.14 5.90 -15.97
C ALA A 11 19.93 5.62 -15.06
N ALA A 12 18.75 5.38 -15.63
CA ALA A 12 17.58 4.99 -14.85
C ALA A 12 17.78 3.64 -14.14
N TYR A 13 18.39 2.65 -14.81
CA TYR A 13 18.71 1.36 -14.17
C TYR A 13 19.69 1.51 -13.00
N ASP A 14 20.71 2.37 -13.15
CA ASP A 14 21.68 2.63 -12.09
C ASP A 14 20.99 3.27 -10.87
N ILE A 15 20.12 4.26 -11.11
CA ILE A 15 19.34 4.92 -10.05
C ILE A 15 18.40 3.93 -9.36
N GLU A 16 17.65 3.14 -10.11
CA GLU A 16 16.72 2.15 -9.54
C GLU A 16 17.46 1.08 -8.72
N THR A 17 18.61 0.61 -9.22
CA THR A 17 19.46 -0.34 -8.51
C THR A 17 19.94 0.23 -7.19
N GLN A 18 20.42 1.47 -7.20
CA GLN A 18 20.87 2.16 -6.00
C GLN A 18 19.72 2.34 -4.99
N CYS A 19 18.54 2.76 -5.44
CA CYS A 19 17.35 2.88 -4.58
C CYS A 19 16.97 1.55 -3.91
N ILE A 20 17.06 0.43 -4.64
CA ILE A 20 16.76 -0.90 -4.10
C ILE A 20 17.78 -1.29 -3.02
N LEU A 21 19.07 -0.99 -3.23
CA LEU A 21 20.11 -1.24 -2.23
C LEU A 21 19.89 -0.40 -0.96
N GLU A 22 19.52 0.86 -1.12
CA GLU A 22 19.24 1.78 0.00
C GLU A 22 18.00 1.36 0.80
N LEU A 23 16.97 0.77 0.17
CA LEU A 23 15.82 0.23 0.88
C LEU A 23 16.21 -0.78 1.95
N LYS A 24 17.23 -1.58 1.71
CA LYS A 24 17.74 -2.56 2.67
C LYS A 24 18.30 -1.90 3.94
N GLU A 25 18.87 -0.71 3.81
CA GLU A 25 19.40 0.06 4.94
C GLU A 25 18.29 0.76 5.77
N CYS A 26 17.17 1.07 5.11
CA CYS A 26 16.01 1.72 5.74
C CYS A 26 14.95 0.72 6.24
N PHE A 27 15.20 -0.57 6.11
CA PHE A 27 14.24 -1.61 6.42
C PHE A 27 14.04 -1.76 7.93
N ASP A 28 12.80 -1.64 8.39
CA ASP A 28 12.39 -1.94 9.78
C ASP A 28 11.90 -3.39 9.88
N PRO A 29 12.72 -4.31 10.43
CA PRO A 29 12.36 -5.74 10.51
C PRO A 29 11.15 -6.01 11.41
N GLU A 30 10.96 -5.21 12.46
CA GLU A 30 9.86 -5.39 13.40
C GLU A 30 8.54 -4.95 12.79
N ALA A 31 8.51 -3.78 12.16
CA ALA A 31 7.33 -3.29 11.46
C ALA A 31 6.94 -4.22 10.32
N PHE A 32 7.93 -4.74 9.57
CA PHE A 32 7.70 -5.70 8.51
C PHE A 32 7.13 -7.01 9.03
N SER A 33 7.70 -7.59 10.10
CA SER A 33 7.23 -8.84 10.69
C SER A 33 5.79 -8.71 11.18
N ARG A 34 5.46 -7.62 11.87
CA ARG A 34 4.07 -7.34 12.28
C ARG A 34 3.11 -7.22 11.10
N ALA A 35 3.53 -6.56 10.02
CA ALA A 35 2.71 -6.46 8.82
C ALA A 35 2.47 -7.83 8.17
N VAL A 36 3.49 -8.68 8.10
CA VAL A 36 3.36 -10.06 7.59
C VAL A 36 2.40 -10.88 8.45
N GLU A 37 2.53 -10.83 9.77
CA GLU A 37 1.63 -11.54 10.70
C GLU A 37 0.18 -11.08 10.52
N LEU A 38 -0.07 -9.77 10.47
CA LEU A 38 -1.39 -9.22 10.23
C LEU A 38 -1.99 -9.70 8.90
N LEU A 39 -1.20 -9.71 7.83
CA LEU A 39 -1.65 -10.18 6.51
C LEU A 39 -1.90 -11.69 6.49
N ALA A 40 -1.06 -12.46 7.21
CA ALA A 40 -1.20 -13.91 7.28
C ALA A 40 -2.47 -14.35 8.04
N ASP A 41 -2.84 -13.62 9.08
CA ASP A 41 -3.98 -13.96 9.94
C ASP A 41 -5.30 -13.34 9.45
N ALA A 42 -5.25 -12.31 8.59
CA ALA A 42 -6.44 -11.61 8.15
C ALA A 42 -7.40 -12.51 7.34
N PRO A 43 -8.69 -12.58 7.67
CA PRO A 43 -9.68 -13.25 6.83
C PRO A 43 -9.79 -12.64 5.43
N ARG A 44 -9.66 -11.30 5.35
CA ARG A 44 -9.70 -10.53 4.11
C ARG A 44 -8.75 -9.35 4.18
N ILE A 45 -8.23 -8.96 3.01
CA ILE A 45 -7.30 -7.86 2.87
C ILE A 45 -7.93 -6.81 1.94
N GLY A 46 -8.14 -5.61 2.44
CA GLY A 46 -8.43 -4.45 1.63
C GLY A 46 -7.14 -3.73 1.23
N THR A 47 -7.09 -3.13 0.06
CA THR A 47 -5.98 -2.27 -0.35
C THR A 47 -6.50 -0.98 -0.94
N SER A 48 -5.85 0.16 -0.74
CA SER A 48 -6.25 1.43 -1.33
C SER A 48 -5.08 2.39 -1.51
N GLY A 49 -5.19 3.23 -2.51
CA GLY A 49 -4.24 4.26 -2.88
C GLY A 49 -4.75 5.07 -4.05
N CYS A 50 -4.14 6.22 -4.32
CA CYS A 50 -4.48 7.09 -5.44
C CYS A 50 -3.36 7.11 -6.48
N GLY A 51 -3.72 7.30 -7.77
CA GLY A 51 -2.77 7.36 -8.87
C GLY A 51 -1.89 6.10 -8.96
N HIS A 52 -0.57 6.26 -9.09
CA HIS A 52 0.37 5.14 -9.16
C HIS A 52 0.32 4.25 -7.91
N SER A 53 0.18 4.84 -6.72
CA SER A 53 -0.01 4.06 -5.48
C SER A 53 -1.26 3.19 -5.55
N GLY A 54 -2.34 3.67 -6.17
CA GLY A 54 -3.55 2.88 -6.40
C GLY A 54 -3.32 1.69 -7.33
N ILE A 55 -2.54 1.88 -8.41
CA ILE A 55 -2.18 0.80 -9.34
C ILE A 55 -1.36 -0.28 -8.61
N ILE A 56 -0.39 0.13 -7.78
CA ILE A 56 0.39 -0.80 -6.97
C ILE A 56 -0.49 -1.54 -5.96
N CYS A 57 -1.44 -0.86 -5.32
CA CYS A 57 -2.41 -1.50 -4.42
C CYS A 57 -3.32 -2.51 -5.13
N GLN A 58 -3.74 -2.22 -6.36
CA GLN A 58 -4.49 -3.19 -7.18
C GLN A 58 -3.65 -4.42 -7.50
N HIS A 59 -2.39 -4.21 -7.90
CA HIS A 59 -1.46 -5.29 -8.18
C HIS A 59 -1.19 -6.13 -6.93
N PHE A 60 -0.96 -5.50 -5.78
CA PHE A 60 -0.76 -6.20 -4.51
C PHE A 60 -1.99 -7.05 -4.12
N ALA A 61 -3.20 -6.52 -4.27
CA ALA A 61 -4.42 -7.30 -4.02
C ALA A 61 -4.51 -8.52 -4.94
N HIS A 62 -4.14 -8.37 -6.23
CA HIS A 62 -4.07 -9.49 -7.16
C HIS A 62 -3.04 -10.54 -6.72
N LEU A 63 -1.83 -10.13 -6.33
CA LEU A 63 -0.80 -11.06 -5.84
C LEU A 63 -1.26 -11.82 -4.59
N MET A 64 -1.94 -11.17 -3.66
CA MET A 64 -2.52 -11.85 -2.49
C MET A 64 -3.52 -12.94 -2.91
N CYS A 65 -4.39 -12.66 -3.87
CA CYS A 65 -5.31 -13.66 -4.41
C CYS A 65 -4.58 -14.83 -5.09
N CYS A 66 -3.43 -14.59 -5.75
CA CYS A 66 -2.62 -15.66 -6.36
C CYS A 66 -2.07 -16.66 -5.35
N ILE A 67 -1.92 -16.27 -4.09
CA ILE A 67 -1.51 -17.14 -2.97
C ILE A 67 -2.69 -17.51 -2.06
N GLU A 68 -3.90 -17.47 -2.59
CA GLU A 68 -5.15 -17.84 -1.92
C GLU A 68 -5.48 -17.01 -0.67
N ARG A 69 -4.97 -15.76 -0.61
CA ARG A 69 -5.35 -14.79 0.42
C ARG A 69 -6.42 -13.85 -0.14
N PRO A 70 -7.67 -13.90 0.35
CA PRO A 70 -8.75 -13.06 -0.17
C PRO A 70 -8.41 -11.57 -0.06
N ALA A 71 -8.23 -10.92 -1.18
CA ALA A 71 -7.86 -9.50 -1.21
C ALA A 71 -8.65 -8.73 -2.26
N ARG A 72 -8.88 -7.44 -2.01
CA ARG A 72 -9.60 -6.56 -2.91
C ARG A 72 -9.07 -5.13 -2.82
N PHE A 73 -8.84 -4.52 -3.99
CA PHE A 73 -8.66 -3.08 -4.06
C PHE A 73 -9.99 -2.35 -3.82
N ILE A 74 -9.97 -1.35 -2.95
CA ILE A 74 -11.08 -0.47 -2.65
C ILE A 74 -10.73 0.92 -3.18
N SER A 75 -11.41 1.34 -4.23
CA SER A 75 -11.24 2.69 -4.78
C SER A 75 -11.60 3.73 -3.72
N PRO A 76 -10.75 4.75 -3.49
CA PRO A 76 -11.08 5.83 -2.56
C PRO A 76 -12.41 6.52 -2.89
N ALA A 77 -12.73 6.68 -4.18
CA ALA A 77 -13.99 7.27 -4.61
C ALA A 77 -15.23 6.43 -4.23
N GLU A 78 -15.09 5.11 -4.22
CA GLU A 78 -16.19 4.18 -3.90
C GLU A 78 -16.23 3.81 -2.41
N ALA A 79 -15.16 4.07 -1.69
CA ALA A 79 -15.00 3.64 -0.29
C ALA A 79 -16.12 4.17 0.61
N VAL A 80 -16.42 5.46 0.49
CA VAL A 80 -17.47 6.15 1.27
C VAL A 80 -18.88 5.87 0.74
N HIS A 81 -19.01 5.28 -0.45
CA HIS A 81 -20.26 4.91 -1.10
C HIS A 81 -20.60 3.42 -0.94
N GLY A 82 -20.02 2.74 0.05
CA GLY A 82 -20.37 1.37 0.43
C GLY A 82 -19.31 0.33 0.13
N ALA A 83 -18.24 0.63 -0.65
CA ALA A 83 -17.19 -0.35 -0.95
C ALA A 83 -16.46 -0.85 0.29
N THR A 84 -16.37 -0.04 1.35
CA THR A 84 -15.83 -0.43 2.67
C THR A 84 -16.73 -1.44 3.43
N GLY A 85 -17.91 -1.74 2.92
CA GLY A 85 -18.76 -2.84 3.39
C GLY A 85 -18.08 -4.22 3.28
N PHE A 86 -17.11 -4.34 2.37
CA PHE A 86 -16.27 -5.52 2.25
C PHE A 86 -15.48 -5.81 3.55
N LEU A 87 -15.04 -4.79 4.26
CA LEU A 87 -14.22 -4.91 5.46
C LEU A 87 -15.06 -5.16 6.70
N GLN A 88 -14.59 -6.08 7.54
CA GLN A 88 -15.19 -6.42 8.83
C GLN A 88 -14.11 -6.47 9.91
N LYS A 89 -14.52 -6.56 11.18
CA LYS A 89 -13.60 -6.73 12.30
C LYS A 89 -12.65 -7.91 12.08
N GLY A 90 -11.36 -7.69 12.29
CA GLY A 90 -10.30 -8.68 12.10
C GLY A 90 -9.70 -8.70 10.71
N ASP A 91 -10.28 -7.99 9.73
CA ASP A 91 -9.67 -7.79 8.42
C ASP A 91 -8.50 -6.80 8.52
N VAL A 92 -7.70 -6.73 7.45
CA VAL A 92 -6.58 -5.79 7.31
C VAL A 92 -6.82 -4.87 6.12
N MET A 93 -6.49 -3.60 6.29
CA MET A 93 -6.47 -2.59 5.24
C MET A 93 -5.05 -2.10 4.99
N VAL A 94 -4.57 -2.22 3.75
CA VAL A 94 -3.26 -1.71 3.32
C VAL A 94 -3.45 -0.42 2.53
N PHE A 95 -2.81 0.65 3.00
CA PHE A 95 -2.75 1.91 2.29
C PHE A 95 -1.36 2.14 1.68
N ALA A 96 -1.31 2.66 0.47
CA ALA A 96 -0.09 3.18 -0.12
C ALA A 96 -0.25 4.68 -0.42
N SER A 97 0.60 5.49 0.18
CA SER A 97 0.66 6.92 -0.07
C SER A 97 2.04 7.45 0.24
N ARG A 98 2.80 7.86 -0.78
CA ARG A 98 4.18 8.30 -0.64
C ARG A 98 4.35 9.31 0.51
N GLY A 99 3.67 10.42 0.47
CA GLY A 99 3.76 11.45 1.52
C GLY A 99 2.79 11.26 2.70
N GLY A 100 1.93 10.22 2.68
CA GLY A 100 0.98 9.92 3.74
C GLY A 100 -0.11 10.98 3.98
N LYS A 101 -0.35 11.88 3.02
CA LYS A 101 -1.26 13.03 3.16
C LYS A 101 -2.43 13.02 2.16
N THR A 102 -2.67 11.90 1.50
CA THR A 102 -3.73 11.73 0.50
C THR A 102 -5.09 11.85 1.17
N LYS A 103 -5.78 12.96 0.93
CA LYS A 103 -7.03 13.32 1.62
C LYS A 103 -8.15 12.31 1.38
N GLU A 104 -8.17 11.71 0.20
CA GLU A 104 -9.17 10.72 -0.20
C GLU A 104 -9.07 9.41 0.62
N LEU A 105 -7.92 9.14 1.23
CA LEU A 105 -7.71 7.95 2.05
C LEU A 105 -8.12 8.15 3.52
N LEU A 106 -8.08 9.38 4.03
CA LEU A 106 -8.34 9.67 5.45
C LEU A 106 -9.73 9.20 5.92
N PRO A 107 -10.83 9.40 5.18
CA PRO A 107 -12.13 8.87 5.59
C PRO A 107 -12.16 7.34 5.69
N ILE A 108 -11.34 6.64 4.91
CA ILE A 108 -11.26 5.17 4.94
C ILE A 108 -10.54 4.73 6.22
N VAL A 109 -9.53 5.46 6.68
CA VAL A 109 -8.86 5.22 7.96
C VAL A 109 -9.86 5.26 9.11
N ASP A 110 -10.71 6.30 9.15
CA ASP A 110 -11.73 6.44 10.19
C ASP A 110 -12.73 5.28 10.17
N ILE A 111 -13.15 4.87 8.98
CA ILE A 111 -14.04 3.71 8.80
C ILE A 111 -13.35 2.42 9.31
N CYS A 112 -12.08 2.21 8.97
CA CYS A 112 -11.32 1.04 9.42
C CYS A 112 -11.20 1.02 10.96
N LYS A 113 -10.85 2.13 11.57
CA LYS A 113 -10.78 2.26 13.04
C LYS A 113 -12.12 1.95 13.69
N ALA A 114 -13.21 2.52 13.18
CA ALA A 114 -14.56 2.29 13.70
C ALA A 114 -15.01 0.82 13.60
N LYS A 115 -14.54 0.10 12.58
CA LYS A 115 -14.86 -1.32 12.36
C LYS A 115 -13.93 -2.30 13.07
N GLY A 116 -12.83 -1.85 13.66
CA GLY A 116 -11.79 -2.73 14.23
C GLY A 116 -11.00 -3.48 13.15
N VAL A 117 -10.80 -2.84 12.00
CA VAL A 117 -9.93 -3.31 10.91
C VAL A 117 -8.52 -2.83 11.19
N SER A 118 -7.54 -3.73 11.14
CA SER A 118 -6.13 -3.38 11.30
C SER A 118 -5.62 -2.62 10.08
N ILE A 119 -4.70 -1.67 10.30
CA ILE A 119 -4.19 -0.81 9.23
C ILE A 119 -2.69 -1.03 9.07
N ILE A 120 -2.27 -1.18 7.81
CA ILE A 120 -0.88 -1.15 7.39
C ILE A 120 -0.73 0.00 6.41
N THR A 121 0.23 0.89 6.65
CA THR A 121 0.51 2.01 5.75
C THR A 121 1.92 1.90 5.17
N VAL A 122 2.03 1.99 3.84
CA VAL A 122 3.28 2.12 3.11
C VAL A 122 3.47 3.60 2.77
N THR A 123 4.41 4.25 3.45
CA THR A 123 4.70 5.68 3.30
C THR A 123 6.17 5.98 3.58
N GLU A 124 6.71 7.04 2.98
CA GLU A 124 8.04 7.58 3.33
C GLU A 124 8.01 8.57 4.52
N ASN A 125 6.82 8.93 5.00
CA ASN A 125 6.65 9.91 6.06
C ASN A 125 5.87 9.31 7.24
N LEU A 126 6.62 8.88 8.26
CA LEU A 126 6.08 8.27 9.47
C LEU A 126 5.34 9.25 10.39
N GLU A 127 5.46 10.56 10.17
CA GLU A 127 4.72 11.59 10.91
C GLU A 127 3.46 12.05 10.16
N SER A 128 3.06 11.32 9.15
CA SER A 128 1.92 11.68 8.32
C SER A 128 0.58 11.25 8.95
N PRO A 129 -0.55 11.86 8.52
CA PRO A 129 -1.87 11.46 8.99
C PRO A 129 -2.26 10.00 8.69
N LEU A 130 -1.56 9.34 7.74
CA LEU A 130 -1.80 7.93 7.40
C LEU A 130 -0.85 6.97 8.12
N ALA A 131 0.20 7.46 8.77
CA ALA A 131 1.18 6.65 9.49
C ALA A 131 0.70 6.20 10.86
#